data_14d877d7aaf48dcfe3d4aaf44447199d
#
_entry.id   14d877d7aaf48dcfe3d4aaf44447199d
#
_cell.length_a   1.000
_cell.length_b   1.000
_cell.length_c   1.000
_cell.angle_alpha   90.00
_cell.angle_beta   90.00
_cell.angle_gamma   90.00
#
_symmetry.space_group_name_H-M   'P 1'
#
loop_
_entity.id
_entity.type
_entity.pdbx_description
1 polymer ?
#
loop_
_entity_poly.entity_id
_entity_poly.type
_entity_poly.pdbx_seq_one_letter_code
_entity_poly.pdbx_strand_id
1 'polypeptide(L)'
;MPVAVELEICAAIERRGWAVEGSFLPQPAIAGLRTEARRRDAAGEFRPAGVGRGASRVERSDIRGDRILWLDEQPRCAAEAALAEALAALRAALNQAFFLGLESFEGHYAIYPAGAFYRRHRDRFRDDDARVISCALYLNEDWSAGDGGALRIHLDSGARDILPTGGTLACFVAERFEHEVLPSARERLAVTGWFRRRT
;
A
#
# COMPACT_ATOMS: atom_id res chain seq x y z
N MET A 1 -18.47 15.77 0.56
CA MET A 1 -18.59 15.16 1.91
C MET A 1 -17.87 13.82 1.86
N PRO A 2 -17.05 13.47 2.87
CA PRO A 2 -16.43 12.16 2.88
C PRO A 2 -17.53 11.09 2.85
N VAL A 3 -17.33 10.07 2.03
CA VAL A 3 -18.22 8.93 1.94
C VAL A 3 -18.04 8.09 3.22
N ALA A 4 -18.98 7.20 3.53
CA ALA A 4 -18.94 6.38 4.76
C ALA A 4 -17.60 5.63 4.95
N VAL A 5 -16.96 5.23 3.85
CA VAL A 5 -15.67 4.50 3.84
C VAL A 5 -14.53 5.28 4.48
N GLU A 6 -14.32 6.55 4.14
CA GLU A 6 -13.26 7.37 4.72
C GLU A 6 -13.47 7.61 6.21
N LEU A 7 -14.74 7.78 6.64
CA LEU A 7 -15.08 7.95 8.04
C LEU A 7 -14.80 6.67 8.85
N GLU A 8 -15.10 5.50 8.30
CA GLU A 8 -14.82 4.21 8.93
C GLU A 8 -13.31 3.97 9.06
N ILE A 9 -12.53 4.31 8.02
CA ILE A 9 -11.06 4.24 8.07
C ILE A 9 -10.52 5.18 9.16
N CYS A 10 -10.98 6.45 9.21
CA CYS A 10 -10.56 7.40 10.23
C CYS A 10 -10.92 6.89 11.64
N ALA A 11 -12.14 6.44 11.88
CA ALA A 11 -12.56 5.91 13.16
C ALA A 11 -11.74 4.67 13.60
N ALA A 12 -11.35 3.81 12.64
CA ALA A 12 -10.49 2.67 12.93
C ALA A 12 -9.05 3.09 13.28
N ILE A 13 -8.48 4.07 12.53
CA ILE A 13 -7.15 4.62 12.81
C ILE A 13 -7.12 5.30 14.19
N GLU A 14 -8.15 6.07 14.54
CA GLU A 14 -8.26 6.70 15.86
C GLU A 14 -8.21 5.68 16.99
N ARG A 15 -9.02 4.62 16.90
CA ARG A 15 -9.11 3.60 17.96
C ARG A 15 -7.87 2.75 18.11
N ARG A 16 -7.19 2.38 17.02
CA ARG A 16 -6.14 1.34 17.06
C ARG A 16 -4.89 1.64 16.24
N GLY A 17 -4.88 2.75 15.48
CA GLY A 17 -3.77 3.17 14.63
C GLY A 17 -3.69 2.48 13.26
N TRP A 18 -4.64 1.59 12.94
CA TRP A 18 -4.72 0.91 11.64
C TRP A 18 -6.16 0.62 11.23
N ALA A 19 -6.38 0.48 9.93
CA ALA A 19 -7.68 0.17 9.34
C ALA A 19 -7.52 -0.86 8.22
N VAL A 20 -8.58 -1.63 7.98
CA VAL A 20 -8.74 -2.51 6.81
C VAL A 20 -10.13 -2.26 6.25
N GLU A 21 -10.19 -1.90 4.98
CA GLU A 21 -11.42 -1.68 4.23
C GLU A 21 -11.48 -2.64 3.05
N GLY A 22 -12.52 -3.47 2.98
CA GLY A 22 -12.62 -4.56 2.00
C GLY A 22 -13.06 -4.12 0.59
N SER A 23 -13.61 -2.91 0.46
CA SER A 23 -14.22 -2.42 -0.79
C SER A 23 -13.87 -0.96 -1.05
N PHE A 24 -12.58 -0.62 -0.94
CA PHE A 24 -12.10 0.76 -1.08
C PHE A 24 -12.35 1.34 -2.48
N LEU A 25 -12.23 0.52 -3.52
CA LEU A 25 -12.55 0.89 -4.89
C LEU A 25 -13.55 -0.10 -5.50
N PRO A 26 -14.36 0.35 -6.48
CA PRO A 26 -15.22 -0.54 -7.26
C PRO A 26 -14.40 -1.61 -8.01
N GLN A 27 -14.94 -2.82 -8.13
CA GLN A 27 -14.25 -3.93 -8.80
C GLN A 27 -13.76 -3.62 -10.22
N PRO A 28 -14.48 -2.85 -11.08
CA PRO A 28 -13.96 -2.44 -12.38
C PRO A 28 -12.67 -1.61 -12.29
N ALA A 29 -12.52 -0.74 -11.28
CA ALA A 29 -11.30 0.03 -11.07
C ALA A 29 -10.16 -0.88 -10.61
N ILE A 30 -10.40 -1.83 -9.70
CA ILE A 30 -9.42 -2.85 -9.28
C ILE A 30 -8.94 -3.68 -10.46
N ALA A 31 -9.85 -4.16 -11.30
CA ALA A 31 -9.51 -4.90 -12.53
C ALA A 31 -8.69 -4.05 -13.51
N GLY A 32 -9.05 -2.77 -13.66
CA GLY A 32 -8.32 -1.83 -14.50
C GLY A 32 -6.88 -1.58 -14.02
N LEU A 33 -6.70 -1.35 -12.71
CA LEU A 33 -5.36 -1.19 -12.10
C LEU A 33 -4.51 -2.45 -12.27
N ARG A 34 -5.08 -3.63 -12.08
CA ARG A 34 -4.39 -4.91 -12.31
C ARG A 34 -3.96 -5.07 -13.76
N THR A 35 -4.86 -4.77 -14.70
CA THR A 35 -4.57 -4.84 -16.14
C THR A 35 -3.45 -3.88 -16.51
N GLU A 36 -3.48 -2.65 -16.02
CA GLU A 36 -2.44 -1.65 -16.28
C GLU A 36 -1.10 -2.08 -15.69
N ALA A 37 -1.07 -2.56 -14.44
CA ALA A 37 0.15 -3.07 -13.83
C ALA A 37 0.79 -4.20 -14.65
N ARG A 38 -0.01 -5.18 -15.10
CA ARG A 38 0.48 -6.29 -15.95
C ARG A 38 0.96 -5.83 -17.31
N ARG A 39 0.24 -4.90 -17.94
CA ARG A 39 0.64 -4.32 -19.24
C ARG A 39 2.02 -3.63 -19.13
N ARG A 40 2.23 -2.85 -18.07
CA ARG A 40 3.49 -2.12 -17.83
C ARG A 40 4.62 -3.06 -17.41
N ASP A 41 4.32 -4.13 -16.68
CA ASP A 41 5.30 -5.16 -16.35
C ASP A 41 5.77 -5.91 -17.61
N ALA A 42 4.84 -6.29 -18.48
CA ALA A 42 5.17 -6.90 -19.78
C ALA A 42 5.98 -5.96 -20.70
N ALA A 43 5.82 -4.65 -20.55
CA ALA A 43 6.63 -3.65 -21.26
C ALA A 43 8.02 -3.42 -20.61
N GLY A 44 8.33 -4.12 -19.50
CA GLY A 44 9.62 -4.01 -18.80
C GLY A 44 9.81 -2.70 -18.02
N GLU A 45 8.72 -2.03 -17.62
CA GLU A 45 8.79 -0.76 -16.90
C GLU A 45 9.10 -0.95 -15.40
N PHE A 46 8.82 -2.13 -14.85
CA PHE A 46 9.13 -2.42 -13.44
C PHE A 46 10.62 -2.63 -13.19
N ARG A 47 11.07 -2.27 -12.00
CA ARG A 47 12.45 -2.44 -11.54
C ARG A 47 12.48 -3.16 -10.21
N PRO A 48 13.53 -3.94 -9.90
CA PRO A 48 13.70 -4.53 -8.58
C PRO A 48 13.58 -3.46 -7.49
N ALA A 49 12.88 -3.79 -6.42
CA ALA A 49 12.74 -2.88 -5.31
C ALA A 49 14.04 -2.82 -4.50
N GLY A 50 14.45 -1.61 -4.13
CA GLY A 50 15.64 -1.40 -3.29
C GLY A 50 15.29 -1.09 -1.84
N VAL A 51 16.25 -1.28 -0.96
CA VAL A 51 16.24 -0.87 0.45
C VAL A 51 17.16 0.34 0.60
N GLY A 52 16.77 1.30 1.44
CA GLY A 52 17.53 2.55 1.63
C GLY A 52 17.00 3.70 0.79
N ARG A 53 17.70 4.84 0.80
CA ARG A 53 17.28 6.11 0.20
C ARG A 53 18.34 6.70 -0.72
N GLY A 54 17.92 7.38 -1.79
CA GLY A 54 18.83 8.11 -2.67
C GLY A 54 20.03 7.28 -3.12
N ALA A 55 21.23 7.80 -2.96
CA ALA A 55 22.48 7.13 -3.34
C ALA A 55 22.81 5.88 -2.50
N SER A 56 22.19 5.69 -1.33
CA SER A 56 22.36 4.50 -0.47
C SER A 56 21.34 3.40 -0.76
N ARG A 57 20.49 3.55 -1.78
CA ARG A 57 19.54 2.51 -2.19
C ARG A 57 20.30 1.33 -2.79
N VAL A 58 20.10 0.14 -2.21
CA VAL A 58 20.72 -1.12 -2.64
C VAL A 58 19.65 -2.18 -2.85
N GLU A 59 19.78 -2.99 -3.89
CA GLU A 59 18.93 -4.16 -4.09
C GLU A 59 19.37 -5.26 -3.12
N ARG A 60 18.44 -5.75 -2.32
CA ARG A 60 18.65 -6.77 -1.28
C ARG A 60 17.54 -7.81 -1.36
N SER A 61 17.70 -8.80 -2.23
CA SER A 61 16.73 -9.89 -2.41
C SER A 61 16.54 -10.76 -1.14
N ASP A 62 17.49 -10.72 -0.22
CA ASP A 62 17.42 -11.35 1.10
C ASP A 62 16.52 -10.55 2.10
N ILE A 63 16.11 -9.32 1.73
CA ILE A 63 15.24 -8.45 2.52
C ILE A 63 13.86 -8.32 1.85
N ARG A 64 13.83 -8.07 0.52
CA ARG A 64 12.59 -7.94 -0.25
C ARG A 64 12.77 -8.46 -1.67
N GLY A 65 11.74 -9.16 -2.19
CA GLY A 65 11.80 -9.82 -3.49
C GLY A 65 10.83 -9.27 -4.53
N ASP A 66 10.24 -8.10 -4.30
CA ASP A 66 9.31 -7.47 -5.23
C ASP A 66 10.00 -6.61 -6.29
N ARG A 67 9.29 -6.38 -7.38
CA ARG A 67 9.58 -5.34 -8.36
C ARG A 67 8.51 -4.26 -8.31
N ILE A 68 8.90 -3.02 -8.53
CA ILE A 68 8.04 -1.86 -8.37
C ILE A 68 8.03 -0.96 -9.59
N LEU A 69 6.93 -0.20 -9.72
CA LEU A 69 6.79 0.87 -10.68
C LEU A 69 6.07 2.03 -10.01
N TRP A 70 6.74 3.17 -9.87
CA TRP A 70 6.15 4.35 -9.27
C TRP A 70 4.96 4.85 -10.07
N LEU A 71 3.92 5.28 -9.37
CA LEU A 71 2.79 5.97 -9.99
C LEU A 71 3.27 7.32 -10.53
N ASP A 72 2.77 7.67 -11.70
CA ASP A 72 3.04 8.97 -12.29
C ASP A 72 2.21 10.07 -11.58
N GLU A 73 2.65 11.32 -11.69
CA GLU A 73 1.90 12.47 -11.17
C GLU A 73 0.53 12.60 -11.85
N GLN A 74 0.45 12.24 -13.14
CA GLN A 74 -0.78 12.23 -13.90
C GLN A 74 -1.25 10.79 -14.15
N PRO A 75 -2.51 10.46 -13.84
CA PRO A 75 -3.07 9.14 -14.13
C PRO A 75 -3.00 8.82 -15.62
N ARG A 76 -2.54 7.62 -15.96
CA ARG A 76 -2.42 7.16 -17.36
C ARG A 76 -3.68 6.46 -17.88
N CYS A 77 -4.59 6.09 -16.98
CA CYS A 77 -5.84 5.41 -17.33
C CYS A 77 -6.96 5.77 -16.35
N ALA A 78 -8.20 5.46 -16.73
CA ALA A 78 -9.37 5.74 -15.90
C ALA A 78 -9.29 5.07 -14.50
N ALA A 79 -8.68 3.89 -14.40
CA ALA A 79 -8.53 3.20 -13.13
C ALA A 79 -7.54 3.91 -12.19
N GLU A 80 -6.43 4.46 -12.72
CA GLU A 80 -5.51 5.29 -11.94
C GLU A 80 -6.15 6.63 -11.54
N ALA A 81 -6.99 7.22 -12.40
CA ALA A 81 -7.74 8.42 -12.06
C ALA A 81 -8.71 8.15 -10.88
N ALA A 82 -9.46 7.04 -10.94
CA ALA A 82 -10.35 6.66 -9.83
C ALA A 82 -9.58 6.40 -8.53
N LEU A 83 -8.40 5.79 -8.60
CA LEU A 83 -7.51 5.61 -7.43
C LEU A 83 -7.05 6.96 -6.88
N ALA A 84 -6.61 7.88 -7.73
CA ALA A 84 -6.14 9.20 -7.32
C ALA A 84 -7.25 10.01 -6.64
N GLU A 85 -8.47 9.96 -7.15
CA GLU A 85 -9.66 10.61 -6.55
C GLU A 85 -9.96 10.02 -5.16
N ALA A 86 -10.01 8.70 -5.03
CA ALA A 86 -10.29 8.04 -3.75
C ALA A 86 -9.20 8.31 -2.70
N LEU A 87 -7.92 8.30 -3.11
CA LEU A 87 -6.81 8.66 -2.23
C LEU A 87 -6.85 10.14 -1.83
N ALA A 88 -7.25 11.05 -2.73
CA ALA A 88 -7.41 12.45 -2.41
C ALA A 88 -8.54 12.68 -1.38
N ALA A 89 -9.67 11.97 -1.53
CA ALA A 89 -10.77 12.01 -0.57
C ALA A 89 -10.35 11.47 0.80
N LEU A 90 -9.66 10.33 0.85
CA LEU A 90 -9.12 9.76 2.09
C LEU A 90 -8.11 10.71 2.76
N ARG A 91 -7.20 11.33 1.99
CA ARG A 91 -6.26 12.33 2.51
C ARG A 91 -6.98 13.51 3.16
N ALA A 92 -8.03 14.02 2.51
CA ALA A 92 -8.82 15.12 3.04
C ALA A 92 -9.51 14.74 4.36
N ALA A 93 -10.11 13.54 4.43
CA ALA A 93 -10.75 13.02 5.64
C ALA A 93 -9.74 12.84 6.79
N LEU A 94 -8.55 12.27 6.52
CA LEU A 94 -7.48 12.11 7.51
C LEU A 94 -6.99 13.47 8.04
N ASN A 95 -6.82 14.45 7.16
CA ASN A 95 -6.44 15.80 7.57
C ASN A 95 -7.52 16.47 8.42
N GLN A 96 -8.78 16.30 8.06
CA GLN A 96 -9.89 16.84 8.83
C GLN A 96 -10.02 16.20 10.21
N ALA A 97 -9.83 14.87 10.29
CA ALA A 97 -9.98 14.13 11.54
C ALA A 97 -8.79 14.34 12.51
N PHE A 98 -7.55 14.45 11.98
CA PHE A 98 -6.34 14.33 12.79
C PHE A 98 -5.37 15.50 12.67
N PHE A 99 -5.64 16.49 11.82
CA PHE A 99 -4.76 17.66 11.58
C PHE A 99 -3.32 17.30 11.19
N LEU A 100 -3.17 16.26 10.35
CA LEU A 100 -1.86 15.66 10.02
C LEU A 100 -1.02 16.49 9.04
N GLY A 101 -1.61 17.46 8.33
CA GLY A 101 -0.90 18.24 7.31
C GLY A 101 -0.44 17.43 6.11
N LEU A 102 -1.23 16.41 5.71
CA LEU A 102 -0.90 15.56 4.56
C LEU A 102 -1.06 16.35 3.26
N GLU A 103 0.01 16.40 2.45
CA GLU A 103 0.04 17.16 1.19
C GLU A 103 -0.02 16.26 -0.05
N SER A 104 0.56 15.06 0.02
CA SER A 104 0.73 14.18 -1.14
C SER A 104 0.55 12.71 -0.79
N PHE A 105 0.38 11.89 -1.83
CA PHE A 105 0.50 10.45 -1.77
C PHE A 105 1.67 10.01 -2.67
N GLU A 106 2.67 9.37 -2.10
CA GLU A 106 3.79 8.76 -2.81
C GLU A 106 3.51 7.26 -2.93
N GLY A 107 3.25 6.75 -4.12
CA GLY A 107 2.83 5.37 -4.30
C GLY A 107 3.45 4.68 -5.50
N HIS A 108 3.40 3.35 -5.50
CA HIS A 108 3.90 2.51 -6.57
C HIS A 108 3.09 1.23 -6.70
N TYR A 109 3.03 0.68 -7.90
CA TYR A 109 2.66 -0.71 -8.08
C TYR A 109 3.76 -1.60 -7.52
N ALA A 110 3.38 -2.69 -6.87
CA ALA A 110 4.29 -3.71 -6.36
C ALA A 110 3.86 -5.09 -6.85
N ILE A 111 4.79 -5.84 -7.42
CA ILE A 111 4.58 -7.22 -7.86
C ILE A 111 5.55 -8.10 -7.11
N TYR A 112 5.00 -9.00 -6.31
CA TYR A 112 5.73 -10.04 -5.59
C TYR A 112 5.57 -11.36 -6.36
N PRO A 113 6.61 -11.91 -6.99
CA PRO A 113 6.58 -13.27 -7.52
C PRO A 113 6.23 -14.31 -6.45
N ALA A 114 5.79 -15.49 -6.87
CA ALA A 114 5.59 -16.61 -5.94
C ALA A 114 6.86 -16.84 -5.08
N GLY A 115 6.67 -17.01 -3.77
CA GLY A 115 7.75 -17.15 -2.79
C GLY A 115 8.42 -15.85 -2.34
N ALA A 116 8.18 -14.73 -3.04
CA ALA A 116 8.75 -13.44 -2.63
C ALA A 116 8.11 -12.92 -1.34
N PHE A 117 8.89 -12.15 -0.62
CA PHE A 117 8.53 -11.60 0.69
C PHE A 117 9.12 -10.20 0.88
N TYR A 118 8.72 -9.53 1.95
CA TYR A 118 9.42 -8.36 2.47
C TYR A 118 9.54 -8.53 3.98
N ARG A 119 10.78 -8.55 4.48
CA ARG A 119 11.08 -8.75 5.91
C ARG A 119 10.49 -7.65 6.77
N ARG A 120 10.30 -7.95 8.04
CA ARG A 120 9.80 -7.05 9.07
C ARG A 120 10.58 -5.73 9.08
N HIS A 121 9.88 -4.61 8.95
CA HIS A 121 10.41 -3.26 8.85
C HIS A 121 9.38 -2.22 9.29
N ARG A 122 9.83 -0.97 9.39
CA ARG A 122 8.97 0.22 9.49
C ARG A 122 9.15 1.08 8.26
N ASP A 123 8.09 1.74 7.83
CA ASP A 123 8.11 2.61 6.64
C ASP A 123 8.71 3.99 6.89
N ARG A 124 8.69 4.42 8.15
CA ARG A 124 9.30 5.68 8.53
C ARG A 124 10.80 5.51 8.72
N PHE A 125 11.58 6.34 8.04
CA PHE A 125 13.02 6.44 8.26
C PHE A 125 13.31 7.23 9.55
N ARG A 126 14.44 6.94 10.22
CA ARG A 126 14.83 7.64 11.45
C ARG A 126 14.99 9.14 11.25
N ASP A 127 15.44 9.56 10.05
CA ASP A 127 15.80 10.94 9.71
C ASP A 127 14.77 11.62 8.80
N ASP A 128 13.60 11.01 8.58
CA ASP A 128 12.54 11.56 7.72
C ASP A 128 11.17 11.16 8.24
N ASP A 129 10.41 12.13 8.68
CA ASP A 129 9.06 11.97 9.23
C ASP A 129 7.95 12.30 8.22
N ALA A 130 8.30 12.45 6.92
CA ALA A 130 7.34 12.78 5.87
C ALA A 130 6.25 11.73 5.71
N ARG A 131 6.58 10.43 5.83
CA ARG A 131 5.62 9.32 5.70
C ARG A 131 4.82 9.16 6.98
N VAL A 132 3.53 9.51 6.93
CA VAL A 132 2.65 9.55 8.12
C VAL A 132 1.72 8.33 8.16
N ILE A 133 1.04 8.02 7.06
CA ILE A 133 0.15 6.87 6.94
C ILE A 133 0.63 5.98 5.80
N SER A 134 0.89 4.72 6.09
CA SER A 134 1.17 3.68 5.10
C SER A 134 -0.13 3.08 4.58
N CYS A 135 -0.18 2.80 3.28
CA CYS A 135 -1.32 2.21 2.61
C CYS A 135 -0.90 1.06 1.69
N ALA A 136 -1.71 0.01 1.62
CA ALA A 136 -1.59 -1.07 0.64
C ALA A 136 -2.98 -1.45 0.12
N LEU A 137 -3.23 -1.18 -1.16
CA LEU A 137 -4.43 -1.58 -1.89
C LEU A 137 -4.11 -2.84 -2.71
N TYR A 138 -4.86 -3.91 -2.51
CA TYR A 138 -4.60 -5.18 -3.19
C TYR A 138 -5.42 -5.31 -4.47
N LEU A 139 -4.80 -5.95 -5.47
CA LEU A 139 -5.36 -6.07 -6.82
C LEU A 139 -5.63 -7.53 -7.23
N ASN A 140 -5.53 -8.48 -6.30
CA ASN A 140 -5.57 -9.92 -6.61
C ASN A 140 -7.01 -10.44 -6.68
N GLU A 141 -7.27 -11.32 -7.65
CA GLU A 141 -8.54 -12.07 -7.75
C GLU A 141 -8.47 -13.37 -6.96
N ASP A 142 -9.62 -13.79 -6.44
CA ASP A 142 -9.84 -15.12 -5.85
C ASP A 142 -8.71 -15.51 -4.87
N TRP A 143 -8.36 -14.59 -3.97
CA TRP A 143 -7.30 -14.81 -3.00
C TRP A 143 -7.83 -15.47 -1.74
N SER A 144 -7.21 -16.57 -1.38
CA SER A 144 -7.57 -17.36 -0.19
C SER A 144 -6.44 -17.36 0.85
N ALA A 145 -6.72 -17.80 2.06
CA ALA A 145 -5.70 -17.96 3.10
C ALA A 145 -4.63 -18.99 2.71
N GLY A 146 -4.97 -20.00 1.91
CA GLY A 146 -4.03 -21.00 1.41
C GLY A 146 -2.98 -20.45 0.44
N ASP A 147 -3.26 -19.31 -0.21
CA ASP A 147 -2.31 -18.63 -1.10
C ASP A 147 -1.18 -17.90 -0.33
N GLY A 148 -1.35 -17.67 0.96
CA GLY A 148 -0.39 -16.89 1.77
C GLY A 148 -0.34 -15.42 1.40
N GLY A 149 0.85 -14.80 1.43
CA GLY A 149 1.09 -13.42 0.98
C GLY A 149 0.46 -12.34 1.84
N ALA A 150 0.04 -12.64 3.06
CA ALA A 150 -0.57 -11.67 3.96
C ALA A 150 0.39 -10.52 4.27
N LEU A 151 -0.15 -9.32 4.43
CA LEU A 151 0.51 -8.25 5.17
C LEU A 151 0.34 -8.54 6.65
N ARG A 152 1.44 -8.78 7.35
CA ARG A 152 1.45 -8.98 8.79
C ARG A 152 1.83 -7.68 9.48
N ILE A 153 0.92 -7.16 10.31
CA ILE A 153 1.17 -6.01 11.19
C ILE A 153 1.48 -6.55 12.58
N HIS A 154 2.61 -6.15 13.16
CA HIS A 154 3.01 -6.52 14.51
C HIS A 154 2.42 -5.54 15.53
N LEU A 155 1.60 -6.05 16.41
CA LEU A 155 0.93 -5.32 17.50
C LEU A 155 1.52 -5.76 18.84
N ASP A 156 1.34 -4.94 19.89
CA ASP A 156 1.76 -5.31 21.24
C ASP A 156 1.04 -6.57 21.75
N SER A 157 -0.20 -6.80 21.28
CA SER A 157 -1.02 -7.97 21.63
C SER A 157 -0.78 -9.19 20.73
N GLY A 158 0.20 -9.16 19.82
CA GLY A 158 0.47 -10.22 18.84
C GLY A 158 0.57 -9.70 17.42
N ALA A 159 0.25 -10.53 16.43
CA ALA A 159 0.29 -10.14 15.02
C ALA A 159 -1.11 -10.19 14.37
N ARG A 160 -1.33 -9.31 13.40
CA ARG A 160 -2.54 -9.30 12.57
C ARG A 160 -2.17 -9.52 11.12
N ASP A 161 -2.67 -10.60 10.54
CA ASP A 161 -2.54 -10.91 9.13
C ASP A 161 -3.73 -10.33 8.33
N ILE A 162 -3.43 -9.64 7.23
CA ILE A 162 -4.38 -9.07 6.30
C ILE A 162 -4.15 -9.73 4.95
N LEU A 163 -5.16 -10.49 4.50
CA LEU A 163 -5.08 -11.16 3.20
C LEU A 163 -5.10 -10.13 2.06
N PRO A 164 -4.29 -10.32 1.02
CA PRO A 164 -4.21 -9.37 -0.08
C PRO A 164 -5.32 -9.57 -1.12
N THR A 165 -6.57 -9.65 -0.67
CA THR A 165 -7.76 -9.79 -1.52
C THR A 165 -8.03 -8.51 -2.30
N GLY A 166 -8.33 -8.61 -3.58
CA GLY A 166 -8.57 -7.46 -4.46
C GLY A 166 -9.68 -6.54 -3.96
N GLY A 167 -9.40 -5.23 -3.94
CA GLY A 167 -10.28 -4.19 -3.39
C GLY A 167 -10.03 -3.87 -1.92
N THR A 168 -9.32 -4.72 -1.19
CA THR A 168 -8.97 -4.44 0.20
C THR A 168 -7.87 -3.40 0.30
N LEU A 169 -8.10 -2.34 1.07
CA LEU A 169 -7.12 -1.34 1.47
C LEU A 169 -6.73 -1.58 2.94
N ALA A 170 -5.44 -1.73 3.20
CA ALA A 170 -4.87 -1.67 4.54
C ALA A 170 -4.19 -0.31 4.74
N CYS A 171 -4.52 0.38 5.84
CA CYS A 171 -3.88 1.64 6.23
C CYS A 171 -3.40 1.56 7.67
N PHE A 172 -2.24 2.15 7.97
CA PHE A 172 -1.72 2.22 9.33
C PHE A 172 -0.74 3.37 9.53
N VAL A 173 -0.59 3.81 10.77
CA VAL A 173 0.36 4.87 11.15
C VAL A 173 1.79 4.35 10.93
N ALA A 174 2.54 4.98 10.01
CA ALA A 174 3.81 4.49 9.48
C ALA A 174 4.91 4.34 10.54
N GLU A 175 4.92 5.20 11.55
CA GLU A 175 5.92 5.16 12.63
C GLU A 175 5.59 4.13 13.72
N ARG A 176 4.30 3.74 13.83
CA ARG A 176 3.84 2.95 14.97
C ARG A 176 4.05 1.46 14.78
N PHE A 177 3.86 0.95 13.55
CA PHE A 177 3.79 -0.49 13.33
C PHE A 177 4.94 -1.01 12.49
N GLU A 178 5.63 -2.01 13.03
CA GLU A 178 6.45 -2.90 12.21
C GLU A 178 5.53 -3.86 11.47
N HIS A 179 5.89 -4.12 10.22
CA HIS A 179 5.10 -5.00 9.36
C HIS A 179 5.99 -5.75 8.38
N GLU A 180 5.45 -6.80 7.80
CA GLU A 180 6.13 -7.64 6.81
C GLU A 180 5.15 -8.16 5.77
N VAL A 181 5.66 -8.54 4.60
CA VAL A 181 4.90 -9.27 3.58
C VAL A 181 5.34 -10.72 3.64
N LEU A 182 4.40 -11.61 3.98
CA LEU A 182 4.67 -13.05 4.02
C LEU A 182 4.76 -13.62 2.60
N PRO A 183 5.53 -14.70 2.41
CA PRO A 183 5.59 -15.40 1.12
C PRO A 183 4.19 -15.85 0.66
N SER A 184 3.97 -15.83 -0.65
CA SER A 184 2.75 -16.32 -1.29
C SER A 184 3.04 -17.46 -2.26
N ALA A 185 2.07 -18.35 -2.44
CA ALA A 185 2.16 -19.46 -3.39
C ALA A 185 2.07 -19.00 -4.85
N ARG A 186 1.53 -17.80 -5.08
CA ARG A 186 1.35 -17.21 -6.42
C ARG A 186 1.75 -15.74 -6.45
N GLU A 187 1.78 -15.14 -7.63
CA GLU A 187 2.08 -13.73 -7.81
C GLU A 187 1.08 -12.85 -7.07
N ARG A 188 1.56 -11.85 -6.33
CA ARG A 188 0.78 -10.91 -5.51
C ARG A 188 0.99 -9.48 -6.00
N LEU A 189 -0.11 -8.83 -6.38
CA LEU A 189 -0.13 -7.45 -6.86
C LEU A 189 -0.75 -6.52 -5.83
N ALA A 190 -0.16 -5.34 -5.70
CA ALA A 190 -0.69 -4.26 -4.87
C ALA A 190 -0.31 -2.89 -5.44
N VAL A 191 -1.05 -1.86 -5.03
CA VAL A 191 -0.55 -0.48 -4.99
C VAL A 191 -0.19 -0.19 -3.55
N THR A 192 1.07 0.16 -3.30
CA THR A 192 1.60 0.48 -1.97
C THR A 192 2.10 1.92 -1.96
N GLY A 193 1.89 2.64 -0.86
CA GLY A 193 2.35 4.01 -0.77
C GLY A 193 2.11 4.64 0.58
N TRP A 194 2.40 5.93 0.64
CA TRP A 194 2.37 6.70 1.88
C TRP A 194 1.71 8.05 1.66
N PHE A 195 0.80 8.41 2.55
CA PHE A 195 0.44 9.81 2.72
C PHE A 195 1.57 10.53 3.43
N ARG A 196 1.99 11.63 2.83
CA ARG A 196 3.15 12.41 3.27
C ARG A 196 2.75 13.82 3.66
N ARG A 197 3.41 14.33 4.71
CA ARG A 197 3.39 15.75 5.05
C ARG A 197 4.64 16.46 4.51
N ARG A 198 4.63 17.76 4.52
CA ARG A 198 5.80 18.58 4.23
C ARG A 198 6.86 18.37 5.34
N THR A 199 8.11 18.24 4.94
CA THR A 199 9.27 18.21 5.85
C THR A 199 10.06 19.51 5.70
#